data_3d6bb393703e1e3958d05b03e80d69f7
#
_entry.id   3d6bb393703e1e3958d05b03e80d69f7
#
_cell.length_a   1.000
_cell.length_b   1.000
_cell.length_c   1.000
_cell.angle_alpha   90.00
_cell.angle_beta   90.00
_cell.angle_gamma   90.00
#
_symmetry.space_group_name_H-M   'P 1'
#
loop_
_entity.id
_entity.type
_entity.pdbx_description
1 polymer ?
#
loop_
_entity_poly.entity_id
_entity_poly.type
_entity_poly.pdbx_seq_one_letter_code
_entity_poly.pdbx_strand_id
1 'polypeptide(L)'
;MDRGPILVWGAGAIGGTIGAALVRARHAVVFVDIEADHVAAIADPARGLVIEGPVDPHRIVAPAFTPATVKGTYRRIFLCVKAHHTEEACRALLPHLAGDGYVLSLQNGLCESIIAPIVGRERTMGCFVNFSADWHGPGRIMYGGRGALVLGELDGATTPRLAALQTLLRDAFEPNAIVTDNIWGYLWGKLGYGAMLFAQALGEKGIADCLARPELLPLWRALGGEAIAVARAEGVTPLGFNGFDPAAFSPGATEAQAAASVAAMVAFNRPNAKTHSGVWRDLWVRRRRTEVDVQIAPIAAIGARRGIACPATARLVAMIHECEAGTRPMSDANLTELMAP
;
A
#
# COMPACT_ATOMS: atom_id res chain seq x y z
N MET A 1 1.96 -17.91 22.83
CA MET A 1 2.24 -17.17 21.57
C MET A 1 3.06 -18.07 20.65
N ASP A 2 2.67 -18.17 19.40
CA ASP A 2 3.46 -18.90 18.40
C ASP A 2 4.84 -18.24 18.26
N ARG A 3 5.90 -18.98 18.57
CA ARG A 3 7.30 -18.52 18.51
C ARG A 3 8.01 -18.92 17.22
N GLY A 4 7.29 -19.53 16.28
CA GLY A 4 7.86 -19.91 14.99
C GLY A 4 8.32 -18.70 14.18
N PRO A 5 9.18 -18.89 13.16
CA PRO A 5 9.67 -17.81 12.32
C PRO A 5 8.53 -17.17 11.51
N ILE A 6 8.69 -15.87 11.26
CA ILE A 6 7.82 -15.10 10.35
C ILE A 6 8.50 -15.09 8.98
N LEU A 7 7.78 -15.49 7.94
CA LEU A 7 8.25 -15.37 6.56
C LEU A 7 7.80 -14.02 5.99
N VAL A 8 8.74 -13.16 5.64
CA VAL A 8 8.49 -11.92 4.91
C VAL A 8 8.71 -12.18 3.43
N TRP A 9 7.65 -12.23 2.66
CA TRP A 9 7.67 -12.44 1.21
C TRP A 9 7.59 -11.12 0.47
N GLY A 10 8.72 -10.69 -0.09
CA GLY A 10 9.00 -9.35 -0.59
C GLY A 10 9.75 -8.53 0.45
N ALA A 11 11.08 -8.52 0.39
CA ALA A 11 11.97 -7.81 1.32
C ALA A 11 12.26 -6.36 0.90
N GLY A 12 11.42 -5.79 0.01
CA GLY A 12 11.53 -4.40 -0.45
C GLY A 12 11.22 -3.38 0.65
N ALA A 13 10.84 -2.15 0.24
CA ALA A 13 10.66 -1.03 1.16
C ALA A 13 9.72 -1.34 2.35
N ILE A 14 8.58 -2.00 2.13
CA ILE A 14 7.63 -2.32 3.19
C ILE A 14 8.09 -3.54 4.01
N GLY A 15 8.30 -4.67 3.35
CA GLY A 15 8.63 -5.92 4.04
C GLY A 15 10.00 -5.88 4.70
N GLY A 16 10.99 -5.26 4.06
CA GLY A 16 12.31 -5.09 4.63
C GLY A 16 12.30 -4.20 5.88
N THR A 17 11.56 -3.09 5.87
CA THR A 17 11.44 -2.20 7.05
C THR A 17 10.76 -2.91 8.23
N ILE A 18 9.61 -3.54 8.01
CA ILE A 18 8.88 -4.26 9.07
C ILE A 18 9.69 -5.47 9.55
N GLY A 19 10.22 -6.27 8.62
CA GLY A 19 11.01 -7.45 8.95
C GLY A 19 12.30 -7.11 9.73
N ALA A 20 12.99 -6.03 9.35
CA ALA A 20 14.16 -5.57 10.09
C ALA A 20 13.81 -5.12 11.53
N ALA A 21 12.70 -4.42 11.71
CA ALA A 21 12.21 -4.05 13.04
C ALA A 21 11.88 -5.28 13.90
N LEU A 22 11.26 -6.31 13.31
CA LEU A 22 10.99 -7.58 13.98
C LEU A 22 12.28 -8.30 14.39
N VAL A 23 13.29 -8.36 13.51
CA VAL A 23 14.62 -8.94 13.84
C VAL A 23 15.26 -8.18 14.99
N ARG A 24 15.25 -6.83 14.95
CA ARG A 24 15.75 -5.98 16.03
C ARG A 24 15.05 -6.27 17.37
N ALA A 25 13.75 -6.54 17.32
CA ALA A 25 12.94 -6.94 18.47
C ALA A 25 13.12 -8.43 18.86
N ARG A 26 14.12 -9.12 18.28
CA ARG A 26 14.49 -10.52 18.54
C ARG A 26 13.47 -11.57 18.13
N HIS A 27 12.62 -11.26 17.16
CA HIS A 27 11.79 -12.27 16.51
C HIS A 27 12.58 -12.99 15.41
N ALA A 28 12.31 -14.28 15.26
CA ALA A 28 12.85 -15.05 14.14
C ALA A 28 12.13 -14.63 12.85
N VAL A 29 12.88 -14.13 11.87
CA VAL A 29 12.37 -13.69 10.56
C VAL A 29 13.18 -14.35 9.47
N VAL A 30 12.51 -14.79 8.42
CA VAL A 30 13.11 -15.25 7.17
C VAL A 30 12.60 -14.34 6.06
N PHE A 31 13.52 -13.83 5.25
CA PHE A 31 13.15 -12.97 4.10
C PHE A 31 13.14 -13.78 2.81
N VAL A 32 12.21 -13.43 1.92
CA VAL A 32 12.17 -13.92 0.54
C VAL A 32 12.06 -12.72 -0.40
N ASP A 33 12.94 -12.67 -1.40
CA ASP A 33 12.88 -11.67 -2.46
C ASP A 33 13.39 -12.24 -3.79
N ILE A 34 12.94 -11.69 -4.90
CA ILE A 34 13.38 -12.08 -6.24
C ILE A 34 14.75 -11.50 -6.59
N GLU A 35 15.15 -10.39 -5.95
CA GLU A 35 16.40 -9.71 -6.19
C GLU A 35 17.55 -10.44 -5.50
N ALA A 36 18.30 -11.27 -6.23
CA ALA A 36 19.35 -12.12 -5.67
C ALA A 36 20.43 -11.34 -4.90
N ASP A 37 20.83 -10.15 -5.39
CA ASP A 37 21.83 -9.31 -4.73
C ASP A 37 21.29 -8.73 -3.41
N HIS A 38 19.98 -8.47 -3.33
CA HIS A 38 19.32 -8.03 -2.10
C HIS A 38 19.27 -9.17 -1.07
N VAL A 39 18.87 -10.36 -1.52
CA VAL A 39 18.89 -11.58 -0.70
C VAL A 39 20.31 -11.85 -0.15
N ALA A 40 21.32 -11.81 -1.02
CA ALA A 40 22.72 -12.00 -0.62
C ALA A 40 23.18 -10.93 0.39
N ALA A 41 22.76 -9.67 0.20
CA ALA A 41 23.09 -8.60 1.14
C ALA A 41 22.46 -8.82 2.52
N ILE A 42 21.18 -9.20 2.61
CA ILE A 42 20.47 -9.43 3.87
C ILE A 42 21.14 -10.56 4.68
N ALA A 43 21.57 -11.62 4.00
CA ALA A 43 22.16 -12.80 4.63
C ALA A 43 23.65 -12.64 4.99
N ASP A 44 24.34 -11.68 4.40
CA ASP A 44 25.79 -11.46 4.59
C ASP A 44 26.08 -10.78 5.95
N PRO A 45 26.84 -11.41 6.85
CA PRO A 45 27.23 -10.80 8.13
C PRO A 45 27.97 -9.47 8.00
N ALA A 46 28.72 -9.26 6.90
CA ALA A 46 29.47 -8.03 6.68
C ALA A 46 28.57 -6.88 6.17
N ARG A 47 27.54 -7.17 5.39
CA ARG A 47 26.64 -6.19 4.79
C ARG A 47 25.36 -6.03 5.60
N GLY A 48 24.52 -7.06 5.66
CA GLY A 48 23.21 -7.03 6.29
C GLY A 48 22.18 -6.18 5.53
N LEU A 49 21.00 -6.08 6.11
CA LEU A 49 19.98 -5.12 5.72
C LEU A 49 20.11 -3.86 6.58
N VAL A 50 20.36 -2.74 5.94
CA VAL A 50 20.51 -1.43 6.57
C VAL A 50 19.25 -0.63 6.39
N ILE A 51 18.62 -0.25 7.50
CA ILE A 51 17.53 0.73 7.53
C ILE A 51 18.15 2.09 7.80
N GLU A 52 18.00 2.99 6.84
CA GLU A 52 18.52 4.35 6.84
C GLU A 52 17.38 5.36 7.06
N GLY A 53 17.73 6.63 7.27
CA GLY A 53 16.77 7.73 7.36
C GLY A 53 16.52 8.20 8.78
N PRO A 54 15.55 9.12 8.95
CA PRO A 54 15.32 9.78 10.23
C PRO A 54 14.63 8.92 11.28
N VAL A 55 14.07 7.75 10.87
CA VAL A 55 13.28 6.90 11.77
C VAL A 55 14.03 5.59 12.01
N ASP A 56 14.37 5.34 13.28
CA ASP A 56 14.94 4.08 13.77
C ASP A 56 16.05 3.47 12.87
N PRO A 57 17.13 4.21 12.53
CA PRO A 57 18.20 3.66 11.69
C PRO A 57 18.91 2.51 12.41
N HIS A 58 19.05 1.37 11.72
CA HIS A 58 19.69 0.19 12.26
C HIS A 58 20.09 -0.78 11.15
N ARG A 59 20.90 -1.77 11.51
CA ARG A 59 21.33 -2.86 10.62
C ARG A 59 20.98 -4.20 11.24
N ILE A 60 20.52 -5.12 10.41
CA ILE A 60 20.28 -6.52 10.81
C ILE A 60 20.95 -7.49 9.83
N VAL A 61 21.14 -8.71 10.28
CA VAL A 61 21.45 -9.88 9.44
C VAL A 61 20.39 -10.94 9.74
N ALA A 62 19.84 -11.55 8.70
CA ALA A 62 18.82 -12.57 8.86
C ALA A 62 18.87 -13.57 7.69
N PRO A 63 18.34 -14.79 7.86
CA PRO A 63 18.16 -15.72 6.74
C PRO A 63 17.34 -15.07 5.62
N ALA A 64 17.85 -15.14 4.39
CA ALA A 64 17.19 -14.62 3.21
C ALA A 64 17.36 -15.58 2.04
N PHE A 65 16.32 -15.75 1.24
CA PHE A 65 16.24 -16.71 0.15
C PHE A 65 15.53 -16.11 -1.06
N THR A 66 15.74 -16.69 -2.21
CA THR A 66 14.85 -16.46 -3.36
C THR A 66 13.64 -17.39 -3.26
N PRO A 67 12.54 -17.13 -4.01
CA PRO A 67 11.40 -18.03 -4.08
C PRO A 67 11.77 -19.48 -4.45
N ALA A 68 12.84 -19.66 -5.23
CA ALA A 68 13.32 -20.97 -5.65
C ALA A 68 14.13 -21.72 -4.56
N THR A 69 14.64 -21.02 -3.54
CA THR A 69 15.56 -21.59 -2.56
C THR A 69 15.01 -21.63 -1.14
N VAL A 70 13.92 -20.94 -0.86
CA VAL A 70 13.26 -20.97 0.46
C VAL A 70 12.74 -22.37 0.77
N LYS A 71 12.85 -22.79 2.04
CA LYS A 71 12.43 -24.11 2.51
C LYS A 71 11.59 -24.01 3.78
N GLY A 72 10.86 -25.07 4.07
CA GLY A 72 10.06 -25.20 5.27
C GLY A 72 8.64 -24.63 5.10
N THR A 73 7.88 -24.71 6.19
CA THR A 73 6.52 -24.18 6.29
C THR A 73 6.41 -23.18 7.42
N TYR A 74 5.58 -22.17 7.23
CA TYR A 74 5.46 -21.02 8.11
C TYR A 74 4.00 -20.78 8.47
N ARG A 75 3.72 -20.53 9.74
CA ARG A 75 2.38 -20.16 10.21
C ARG A 75 2.04 -18.71 9.92
N ARG A 76 3.04 -17.85 9.79
CA ARG A 76 2.88 -16.42 9.60
C ARG A 76 3.68 -15.98 8.37
N ILE A 77 2.96 -15.62 7.31
CA ILE A 77 3.57 -15.09 6.10
C ILE A 77 3.11 -13.64 5.93
N PHE A 78 4.04 -12.71 5.86
CA PHE A 78 3.82 -11.30 5.58
C PHE A 78 4.09 -11.06 4.10
N LEU A 79 3.04 -10.83 3.31
CA LEU A 79 3.13 -10.61 1.88
C LEU A 79 3.29 -9.12 1.59
N CYS A 80 4.45 -8.75 1.04
CA CYS A 80 4.89 -7.38 0.87
C CYS A 80 5.37 -7.07 -0.57
N VAL A 81 5.10 -7.95 -1.52
CA VAL A 81 5.47 -7.71 -2.91
C VAL A 81 4.63 -6.58 -3.51
N LYS A 82 5.08 -6.00 -4.62
CA LYS A 82 4.29 -5.06 -5.41
C LYS A 82 2.97 -5.72 -5.83
N ALA A 83 1.87 -4.97 -5.82
CA ALA A 83 0.52 -5.50 -6.00
C ALA A 83 0.35 -6.32 -7.30
N HIS A 84 1.04 -5.95 -8.38
CA HIS A 84 0.98 -6.68 -9.65
C HIS A 84 1.65 -8.07 -9.61
N HIS A 85 2.43 -8.38 -8.56
CA HIS A 85 3.02 -9.71 -8.35
C HIS A 85 2.24 -10.57 -7.35
N THR A 86 1.08 -10.12 -6.86
CA THR A 86 0.33 -10.78 -5.78
C THR A 86 -0.05 -12.21 -6.14
N GLU A 87 -0.62 -12.43 -7.31
CA GLU A 87 -1.10 -13.75 -7.71
C GLU A 87 0.06 -14.76 -7.83
N GLU A 88 1.14 -14.37 -8.51
CA GLU A 88 2.34 -15.19 -8.67
C GLU A 88 2.98 -15.50 -7.31
N ALA A 89 3.13 -14.49 -6.46
CA ALA A 89 3.68 -14.65 -5.12
C ALA A 89 2.81 -15.58 -4.26
N CYS A 90 1.47 -15.47 -4.31
CA CYS A 90 0.57 -16.37 -3.59
C CYS A 90 0.71 -17.81 -4.03
N ARG A 91 0.82 -18.08 -5.32
CA ARG A 91 1.06 -19.43 -5.84
C ARG A 91 2.41 -19.99 -5.38
N ALA A 92 3.44 -19.15 -5.39
CA ALA A 92 4.80 -19.55 -4.98
C ALA A 92 4.93 -19.76 -3.46
N LEU A 93 4.26 -18.97 -2.63
CA LEU A 93 4.31 -19.11 -1.17
C LEU A 93 3.40 -20.22 -0.62
N LEU A 94 2.38 -20.65 -1.37
CA LEU A 94 1.38 -21.61 -0.88
C LEU A 94 1.98 -22.93 -0.36
N PRO A 95 3.01 -23.55 -0.98
CA PRO A 95 3.68 -24.72 -0.44
C PRO A 95 4.41 -24.47 0.90
N HIS A 96 4.69 -23.21 1.20
CA HIS A 96 5.37 -22.78 2.43
C HIS A 96 4.40 -22.32 3.52
N LEU A 97 3.09 -22.27 3.25
CA LEU A 97 2.09 -21.90 4.24
C LEU A 97 1.66 -23.14 5.04
N ALA A 98 1.88 -23.13 6.34
CA ALA A 98 1.45 -24.20 7.24
C ALA A 98 -0.08 -24.38 7.19
N GLY A 99 -0.58 -25.58 7.49
CA GLY A 99 -2.00 -25.90 7.43
C GLY A 99 -2.89 -24.99 8.30
N ASP A 100 -2.39 -24.57 9.45
CA ASP A 100 -3.01 -23.64 10.40
C ASP A 100 -2.41 -22.21 10.30
N GLY A 101 -1.67 -21.92 9.26
CA GLY A 101 -1.04 -20.63 9.02
C GLY A 101 -1.93 -19.62 8.30
N TYR A 102 -1.48 -18.37 8.26
CA TYR A 102 -2.16 -17.27 7.58
C TYR A 102 -1.18 -16.38 6.80
N VAL A 103 -1.72 -15.68 5.82
CA VAL A 103 -1.05 -14.62 5.05
C VAL A 103 -1.60 -13.26 5.48
N LEU A 104 -0.71 -12.37 5.94
CA LEU A 104 -1.01 -10.96 6.17
C LEU A 104 -0.62 -10.17 4.92
N SER A 105 -1.58 -9.53 4.27
CA SER A 105 -1.32 -8.61 3.17
C SER A 105 -0.85 -7.26 3.71
N LEU A 106 0.37 -6.87 3.34
CA LEU A 106 0.96 -5.57 3.68
C LEU A 106 1.13 -4.73 2.40
N GLN A 107 0.18 -4.86 1.49
CA GLN A 107 0.23 -4.31 0.15
C GLN A 107 -0.73 -3.13 -0.02
N ASN A 108 -0.52 -2.35 -1.06
CA ASN A 108 -1.48 -1.34 -1.49
C ASN A 108 -2.53 -1.96 -2.42
N GLY A 109 -3.71 -1.36 -2.48
CA GLY A 109 -4.80 -1.85 -3.32
C GLY A 109 -5.75 -2.78 -2.56
N LEU A 110 -6.47 -3.63 -3.31
CA LEU A 110 -7.38 -4.64 -2.78
C LEU A 110 -6.80 -6.06 -2.99
N CYS A 111 -5.51 -6.22 -2.66
CA CYS A 111 -4.78 -7.46 -2.91
C CYS A 111 -5.39 -8.66 -2.17
N GLU A 112 -6.08 -8.43 -1.06
CA GLU A 112 -6.80 -9.45 -0.30
C GLU A 112 -7.85 -10.17 -1.14
N SER A 113 -8.45 -9.48 -2.13
CA SER A 113 -9.39 -10.08 -3.08
C SER A 113 -8.71 -11.05 -4.07
N ILE A 114 -7.40 -10.93 -4.28
CA ILE A 114 -6.57 -11.82 -5.09
C ILE A 114 -6.01 -12.96 -4.22
N ILE A 115 -5.61 -12.66 -3.00
CA ILE A 115 -5.00 -13.62 -2.07
C ILE A 115 -6.03 -14.65 -1.60
N ALA A 116 -7.22 -14.19 -1.17
CA ALA A 116 -8.23 -15.04 -0.56
C ALA A 116 -8.70 -16.23 -1.42
N PRO A 117 -8.90 -16.10 -2.74
CA PRO A 117 -9.22 -17.26 -3.59
C PRO A 117 -8.10 -18.30 -3.70
N ILE A 118 -6.84 -17.93 -3.48
CA ILE A 118 -5.67 -18.82 -3.63
C ILE A 118 -5.31 -19.47 -2.30
N VAL A 119 -5.30 -18.67 -1.24
CA VAL A 119 -4.81 -19.06 0.09
C VAL A 119 -5.92 -19.59 1.00
N GLY A 120 -7.15 -19.17 0.75
CA GLY A 120 -8.31 -19.31 1.63
C GLY A 120 -8.66 -18.01 2.33
N ARG A 121 -9.95 -17.65 2.33
CA ARG A 121 -10.45 -16.40 2.93
C ARG A 121 -10.13 -16.34 4.43
N GLU A 122 -10.34 -17.45 5.12
CA GLU A 122 -10.10 -17.63 6.56
C GLU A 122 -8.61 -17.62 6.94
N ARG A 123 -7.74 -17.74 5.94
CA ARG A 123 -6.27 -17.71 6.11
C ARG A 123 -5.66 -16.39 5.58
N THR A 124 -6.49 -15.45 5.17
CA THR A 124 -6.07 -14.14 4.65
C THR A 124 -6.44 -13.05 5.64
N MET A 125 -5.49 -12.21 6.00
CA MET A 125 -5.69 -11.04 6.85
C MET A 125 -5.28 -9.78 6.08
N GLY A 126 -6.01 -8.70 6.30
CA GLY A 126 -5.71 -7.41 5.71
C GLY A 126 -4.90 -6.51 6.64
N CYS A 127 -4.06 -5.67 6.04
CA CYS A 127 -3.37 -4.62 6.75
C CYS A 127 -3.31 -3.34 5.91
N PHE A 128 -3.89 -2.27 6.45
CA PHE A 128 -3.64 -0.94 5.94
C PHE A 128 -2.29 -0.44 6.46
N VAL A 129 -1.37 -0.14 5.54
CA VAL A 129 -0.04 0.41 5.82
C VAL A 129 0.10 1.79 5.21
N ASN A 130 0.54 2.78 5.98
CA ASN A 130 0.69 4.14 5.50
C ASN A 130 1.90 4.83 6.13
N PHE A 131 3.05 4.18 6.09
CA PHE A 131 4.34 4.76 6.47
C PHE A 131 5.21 5.03 5.23
N SER A 132 6.23 5.86 5.39
CA SER A 132 7.12 6.25 4.31
C SER A 132 8.38 5.40 4.32
N ALA A 133 8.56 4.56 3.32
CA ALA A 133 9.81 3.86 3.07
C ALA A 133 10.14 3.83 1.57
N ASP A 134 11.43 3.70 1.24
CA ASP A 134 11.91 3.59 -0.13
C ASP A 134 13.10 2.63 -0.22
N TRP A 135 13.15 1.82 -1.27
CA TRP A 135 14.24 0.90 -1.53
C TRP A 135 15.36 1.63 -2.28
N HIS A 136 16.55 1.69 -1.70
CA HIS A 136 17.71 2.42 -2.25
C HIS A 136 18.73 1.51 -2.93
N GLY A 137 18.48 0.20 -2.97
CA GLY A 137 19.35 -0.78 -3.60
C GLY A 137 19.53 -2.02 -2.73
N PRO A 138 20.33 -3.00 -3.18
CA PRO A 138 20.57 -4.23 -2.44
C PRO A 138 21.07 -3.99 -1.01
N GLY A 139 20.32 -4.49 -0.03
CA GLY A 139 20.63 -4.34 1.39
C GLY A 139 20.38 -2.95 1.99
N ARG A 140 19.72 -2.02 1.27
CA ARG A 140 19.52 -0.64 1.77
C ARG A 140 18.10 -0.15 1.59
N ILE A 141 17.45 0.26 2.68
CA ILE A 141 16.10 0.82 2.70
C ILE A 141 16.11 2.10 3.52
N MET A 142 15.55 3.18 2.98
CA MET A 142 15.27 4.41 3.72
C MET A 142 13.91 4.31 4.40
N TYR A 143 13.87 4.46 5.72
CA TYR A 143 12.64 4.65 6.49
C TYR A 143 12.43 6.14 6.75
N GLY A 144 11.58 6.75 5.93
CA GLY A 144 11.42 8.20 5.88
C GLY A 144 10.43 8.77 6.90
N GLY A 145 9.53 7.96 7.45
CA GLY A 145 8.53 8.44 8.41
C GLY A 145 7.59 7.36 8.88
N ARG A 146 7.18 7.42 10.15
CA ARG A 146 6.11 6.59 10.72
C ARG A 146 4.77 6.88 10.06
N GLY A 147 3.84 5.97 10.19
CA GLY A 147 2.50 6.13 9.66
C GLY A 147 1.55 5.09 10.22
N ALA A 148 0.30 5.17 9.86
CA ALA A 148 -0.71 4.28 10.38
C ALA A 148 -0.50 2.83 9.95
N LEU A 149 -0.77 1.91 10.88
CA LEU A 149 -0.81 0.47 10.67
C LEU A 149 -2.13 -0.05 11.27
N VAL A 150 -3.02 -0.53 10.41
CA VAL A 150 -4.34 -1.03 10.83
C VAL A 150 -4.52 -2.46 10.35
N LEU A 151 -4.87 -3.34 11.26
CA LEU A 151 -4.99 -4.77 11.04
C LEU A 151 -6.45 -5.21 11.14
N GLY A 152 -6.87 -6.16 10.32
CA GLY A 152 -8.22 -6.71 10.41
C GLY A 152 -8.36 -8.07 9.74
N GLU A 153 -9.30 -8.85 10.28
CA GLU A 153 -9.82 -10.02 9.57
C GLU A 153 -10.72 -9.56 8.42
N LEU A 154 -10.79 -10.34 7.34
CA LEU A 154 -11.58 -9.95 6.16
C LEU A 154 -13.11 -9.98 6.41
N ASP A 155 -13.55 -10.67 7.45
CA ASP A 155 -14.95 -10.76 7.88
C ASP A 155 -15.28 -9.81 9.04
N GLY A 156 -14.31 -9.05 9.53
CA GLY A 156 -14.46 -8.13 10.66
C GLY A 156 -14.38 -8.80 12.03
N ALA A 157 -14.09 -10.09 12.11
CA ALA A 157 -14.02 -10.81 13.38
C ALA A 157 -12.86 -10.34 14.27
N THR A 158 -13.08 -10.31 15.57
CA THR A 158 -12.01 -10.13 16.55
C THR A 158 -11.48 -11.50 16.97
N THR A 159 -10.30 -11.86 16.49
CA THR A 159 -9.71 -13.18 16.72
C THR A 159 -8.48 -13.11 17.63
N PRO A 160 -8.14 -14.20 18.35
CA PRO A 160 -6.90 -14.25 19.14
C PRO A 160 -5.64 -14.00 18.30
N ARG A 161 -5.61 -14.45 17.03
CA ARG A 161 -4.46 -14.22 16.13
C ARG A 161 -4.33 -12.75 15.76
N LEU A 162 -5.44 -12.03 15.54
CA LEU A 162 -5.44 -10.59 15.26
C LEU A 162 -4.89 -9.81 16.47
N ALA A 163 -5.31 -10.13 17.69
CA ALA A 163 -4.80 -9.50 18.91
C ALA A 163 -3.31 -9.79 19.13
N ALA A 164 -2.86 -11.03 18.87
CA ALA A 164 -1.46 -11.42 18.97
C ALA A 164 -0.60 -10.69 17.90
N LEU A 165 -1.13 -10.53 16.70
CA LEU A 165 -0.46 -9.82 15.61
C LEU A 165 -0.35 -8.32 15.88
N GLN A 166 -1.41 -7.70 16.44
CA GLN A 166 -1.36 -6.31 16.88
C GLN A 166 -0.27 -6.10 17.93
N THR A 167 -0.24 -6.96 18.95
CA THR A 167 0.78 -6.88 20.01
C THR A 167 2.19 -6.99 19.40
N LEU A 168 2.41 -7.97 18.53
CA LEU A 168 3.69 -8.18 17.84
C LEU A 168 4.15 -6.91 17.10
N LEU A 169 3.28 -6.35 16.28
CA LEU A 169 3.63 -5.20 15.43
C LEU A 169 3.70 -3.89 16.21
N ARG A 170 2.87 -3.73 17.26
CA ARG A 170 2.95 -2.58 18.16
C ARG A 170 4.27 -2.56 18.92
N ASP A 171 4.68 -3.68 19.45
CA ASP A 171 5.88 -3.76 20.30
C ASP A 171 7.18 -3.71 19.49
N ALA A 172 7.16 -4.19 18.24
CA ALA A 172 8.35 -4.28 17.41
C ALA A 172 8.51 -3.15 16.39
N PHE A 173 7.41 -2.56 15.89
CA PHE A 173 7.45 -1.67 14.73
C PHE A 173 6.67 -0.37 14.91
N GLU A 174 5.34 -0.43 15.06
CA GLU A 174 4.49 0.77 15.11
C GLU A 174 3.68 0.80 16.42
N PRO A 175 4.10 1.63 17.40
CA PRO A 175 3.45 1.69 18.72
C PRO A 175 1.95 2.00 18.66
N ASN A 176 1.50 2.67 17.61
CA ASN A 176 0.10 3.04 17.39
C ASN A 176 -0.64 2.06 16.45
N ALA A 177 -0.13 0.83 16.29
CA ALA A 177 -0.84 -0.19 15.50
C ALA A 177 -2.19 -0.51 16.13
N ILE A 178 -3.26 -0.42 15.35
CA ILE A 178 -4.64 -0.66 15.79
C ILE A 178 -5.26 -1.84 15.06
N VAL A 179 -6.33 -2.39 15.62
CA VAL A 179 -7.19 -3.38 14.96
C VAL A 179 -8.52 -2.74 14.57
N THR A 180 -9.16 -3.30 13.56
CA THR A 180 -10.47 -2.86 13.07
C THR A 180 -11.33 -4.06 12.71
N ASP A 181 -12.64 -3.90 12.86
CA ASP A 181 -13.67 -4.79 12.30
C ASP A 181 -14.04 -4.44 10.83
N ASN A 182 -13.45 -3.36 10.30
CA ASN A 182 -13.72 -2.89 8.93
C ASN A 182 -12.40 -2.59 8.19
N ILE A 183 -11.59 -3.62 7.95
CA ILE A 183 -10.34 -3.47 7.21
C ILE A 183 -10.59 -3.00 5.76
N TRP A 184 -11.65 -3.50 5.13
CA TRP A 184 -12.04 -3.07 3.80
C TRP A 184 -12.33 -1.58 3.73
N GLY A 185 -12.89 -0.99 4.80
CA GLY A 185 -13.13 0.44 4.89
C GLY A 185 -11.84 1.26 4.78
N TYR A 186 -10.77 0.83 5.45
CA TYR A 186 -9.45 1.47 5.34
C TYR A 186 -8.83 1.28 3.96
N LEU A 187 -8.93 0.07 3.39
CA LEU A 187 -8.38 -0.23 2.06
C LEU A 187 -9.08 0.61 0.97
N TRP A 188 -10.41 0.68 0.99
CA TRP A 188 -11.18 1.50 0.06
C TRP A 188 -10.97 3.00 0.28
N GLY A 189 -10.88 3.46 1.52
CA GLY A 189 -10.51 4.84 1.82
C GLY A 189 -9.15 5.20 1.21
N LYS A 190 -8.18 4.26 1.31
CA LYS A 190 -6.86 4.44 0.69
C LYS A 190 -6.91 4.46 -0.83
N LEU A 191 -7.81 3.74 -1.48
CA LEU A 191 -8.00 3.83 -2.92
C LEU A 191 -8.52 5.20 -3.37
N GLY A 192 -9.48 5.78 -2.63
CA GLY A 192 -9.99 7.13 -2.92
C GLY A 192 -8.89 8.18 -2.83
N TYR A 193 -8.13 8.17 -1.74
CA TYR A 193 -6.94 9.04 -1.60
C TYR A 193 -5.86 8.70 -2.64
N GLY A 194 -5.64 7.41 -2.89
CA GLY A 194 -4.68 6.91 -3.88
C GLY A 194 -4.95 7.41 -5.29
N ALA A 195 -6.22 7.44 -5.72
CA ALA A 195 -6.60 7.96 -7.03
C ALA A 195 -6.15 9.43 -7.21
N MET A 196 -6.25 10.24 -6.17
CA MET A 196 -5.74 11.63 -6.19
C MET A 196 -4.21 11.66 -6.29
N LEU A 197 -3.49 10.73 -5.64
CA LEU A 197 -2.04 10.64 -5.74
C LEU A 197 -1.56 10.13 -7.10
N PHE A 198 -2.32 9.25 -7.74
CA PHE A 198 -2.04 8.83 -9.12
C PHE A 198 -2.27 9.98 -10.10
N ALA A 199 -3.33 10.77 -9.92
CA ALA A 199 -3.55 11.98 -10.71
C ALA A 199 -2.44 13.01 -10.49
N GLN A 200 -2.05 13.28 -9.24
CA GLN A 200 -0.91 14.15 -8.92
C GLN A 200 0.37 13.72 -9.65
N ALA A 201 0.58 12.41 -9.83
CA ALA A 201 1.78 11.90 -10.49
C ALA A 201 1.86 12.20 -11.99
N LEU A 202 0.76 12.60 -12.63
CA LEU A 202 0.75 13.09 -14.02
C LEU A 202 1.40 14.49 -14.16
N GLY A 203 1.50 15.26 -13.05
CA GLY A 203 2.05 16.60 -12.98
C GLY A 203 3.40 16.67 -12.23
N GLU A 204 3.95 17.87 -12.17
CA GLU A 204 5.31 18.11 -11.64
C GLU A 204 5.30 18.40 -10.13
N LYS A 205 4.21 18.97 -9.61
CA LYS A 205 4.15 19.46 -8.23
C LYS A 205 4.07 18.33 -7.21
N GLY A 206 4.65 18.59 -6.03
CA GLY A 206 4.52 17.70 -4.88
C GLY A 206 3.07 17.52 -4.41
N ILE A 207 2.82 16.49 -3.59
CA ILE A 207 1.47 16.11 -3.14
C ILE A 207 0.72 17.30 -2.53
N ALA A 208 1.31 17.98 -1.54
CA ALA A 208 0.67 19.10 -0.85
C ALA A 208 0.38 20.28 -1.79
N ASP A 209 1.33 20.60 -2.67
CA ASP A 209 1.18 21.74 -3.58
C ASP A 209 0.20 21.45 -4.71
N CYS A 210 0.13 20.21 -5.18
CA CYS A 210 -0.87 19.80 -6.16
C CYS A 210 -2.28 19.79 -5.56
N LEU A 211 -2.46 19.19 -4.37
CA LEU A 211 -3.75 19.15 -3.68
C LEU A 211 -4.25 20.56 -3.31
N ALA A 212 -3.34 21.49 -3.00
CA ALA A 212 -3.70 22.85 -2.60
C ALA A 212 -4.23 23.74 -3.75
N ARG A 213 -4.22 23.26 -4.99
CA ARG A 213 -4.71 23.98 -6.16
C ARG A 213 -6.25 24.00 -6.18
N PRO A 214 -6.88 25.15 -5.95
CA PRO A 214 -8.35 25.19 -5.83
C PRO A 214 -9.07 24.82 -7.12
N GLU A 215 -8.48 25.09 -8.27
CA GLU A 215 -9.03 24.73 -9.59
C GLU A 215 -9.11 23.22 -9.81
N LEU A 216 -8.38 22.41 -9.05
CA LEU A 216 -8.39 20.94 -9.13
C LEU A 216 -9.43 20.31 -8.18
N LEU A 217 -10.14 21.09 -7.35
CA LEU A 217 -11.15 20.54 -6.44
C LEU A 217 -12.22 19.69 -7.13
N PRO A 218 -12.73 20.07 -8.33
CA PRO A 218 -13.66 19.21 -9.07
C PRO A 218 -13.09 17.84 -9.42
N LEU A 219 -11.78 17.77 -9.78
CA LEU A 219 -11.08 16.51 -10.06
C LEU A 219 -10.98 15.64 -8.80
N TRP A 220 -10.61 16.23 -7.67
CA TRP A 220 -10.52 15.51 -6.40
C TRP A 220 -11.87 14.96 -5.97
N ARG A 221 -12.96 15.74 -6.19
CA ARG A 221 -14.32 15.29 -5.92
C ARG A 221 -14.74 14.15 -6.84
N ALA A 222 -14.40 14.20 -8.12
CA ALA A 222 -14.71 13.13 -9.06
C ALA A 222 -13.99 11.82 -8.69
N LEU A 223 -12.66 11.85 -8.55
CA LEU A 223 -11.86 10.65 -8.25
C LEU A 223 -12.21 10.03 -6.88
N GLY A 224 -12.30 10.87 -5.84
CA GLY A 224 -12.69 10.42 -4.51
C GLY A 224 -14.13 9.88 -4.52
N GLY A 225 -15.06 10.60 -5.16
CA GLY A 225 -16.49 10.25 -5.25
C GLY A 225 -16.72 8.91 -5.95
N GLU A 226 -16.06 8.66 -7.07
CA GLU A 226 -16.14 7.38 -7.79
C GLU A 226 -15.67 6.22 -6.91
N ALA A 227 -14.52 6.34 -6.25
CA ALA A 227 -14.01 5.30 -5.36
C ALA A 227 -14.96 5.01 -4.18
N ILE A 228 -15.51 6.07 -3.56
CA ILE A 228 -16.44 5.95 -2.43
C ILE A 228 -17.79 5.36 -2.86
N ALA A 229 -18.30 5.76 -4.04
CA ALA A 229 -19.55 5.21 -4.57
C ALA A 229 -19.42 3.71 -4.85
N VAL A 230 -18.32 3.28 -5.46
CA VAL A 230 -18.03 1.87 -5.74
C VAL A 230 -17.89 1.06 -4.45
N ALA A 231 -17.13 1.57 -3.48
CA ALA A 231 -16.97 0.92 -2.17
C ALA A 231 -18.30 0.66 -1.49
N ARG A 232 -19.20 1.67 -1.49
CA ARG A 232 -20.54 1.53 -0.90
C ARG A 232 -21.42 0.52 -1.65
N ALA A 233 -21.28 0.44 -2.97
CA ALA A 233 -21.97 -0.58 -3.76
C ALA A 233 -21.44 -2.00 -3.51
N GLU A 234 -20.20 -2.13 -3.04
CA GLU A 234 -19.63 -3.39 -2.52
C GLU A 234 -20.05 -3.67 -1.06
N GLY A 235 -20.89 -2.83 -0.45
CA GLY A 235 -21.34 -2.96 0.95
C GLY A 235 -20.30 -2.51 1.97
N VAL A 236 -19.26 -1.79 1.55
CA VAL A 236 -18.20 -1.30 2.42
C VAL A 236 -18.45 0.16 2.79
N THR A 237 -18.30 0.50 4.06
CA THR A 237 -18.23 1.88 4.55
C THR A 237 -16.76 2.31 4.57
N PRO A 238 -16.32 3.17 3.62
CA PRO A 238 -14.93 3.63 3.58
C PRO A 238 -14.56 4.44 4.82
N LEU A 239 -13.33 4.28 5.27
CA LEU A 239 -12.79 4.96 6.45
C LEU A 239 -11.71 5.96 6.06
N GLY A 240 -11.67 7.09 6.79
CA GLY A 240 -10.74 8.17 6.55
C GLY A 240 -9.40 7.99 7.27
N PHE A 241 -8.40 8.73 6.79
CA PHE A 241 -7.06 8.82 7.40
C PHE A 241 -6.33 10.05 6.86
N ASN A 242 -5.41 10.61 7.62
CA ASN A 242 -4.48 11.66 7.17
C ASN A 242 -5.17 12.87 6.49
N GLY A 243 -6.34 13.27 7.00
CA GLY A 243 -7.14 14.35 6.45
C GLY A 243 -8.10 13.95 5.34
N PHE A 244 -7.96 12.78 4.74
CA PHE A 244 -8.94 12.26 3.79
C PHE A 244 -10.20 11.81 4.54
N ASP A 245 -11.31 12.51 4.32
CA ASP A 245 -12.61 12.15 4.85
C ASP A 245 -13.50 11.61 3.71
N PRO A 246 -13.79 10.30 3.65
CA PRO A 246 -14.65 9.73 2.62
C PRO A 246 -16.05 10.34 2.56
N ALA A 247 -16.59 10.82 3.69
CA ALA A 247 -17.90 11.45 3.71
C ALA A 247 -17.94 12.73 2.87
N ALA A 248 -16.81 13.47 2.83
CA ALA A 248 -16.67 14.72 2.07
C ALA A 248 -16.68 14.52 0.54
N PHE A 249 -16.50 13.28 0.07
CA PHE A 249 -16.54 12.92 -1.37
C PHE A 249 -17.76 12.06 -1.72
N SER A 250 -18.66 11.86 -0.79
CA SER A 250 -19.86 11.05 -0.99
C SER A 250 -20.95 11.82 -1.75
N PRO A 251 -21.90 11.14 -2.41
CA PRO A 251 -23.07 11.79 -2.97
C PRO A 251 -23.79 12.68 -1.94
N GLY A 252 -24.07 13.92 -2.31
CA GLY A 252 -24.68 14.91 -1.43
C GLY A 252 -23.70 15.73 -0.58
N ALA A 253 -22.42 15.42 -0.57
CA ALA A 253 -21.40 16.25 0.09
C ALA A 253 -21.26 17.60 -0.63
N THR A 254 -21.15 18.66 0.17
CA THR A 254 -20.95 20.01 -0.36
C THR A 254 -19.53 20.22 -0.84
N GLU A 255 -19.33 21.22 -1.69
CA GLU A 255 -18.00 21.63 -2.12
C GLU A 255 -17.13 22.07 -0.93
N ALA A 256 -17.73 22.76 0.04
CA ALA A 256 -17.05 23.20 1.25
C ALA A 256 -16.52 22.00 2.09
N GLN A 257 -17.29 20.91 2.19
CA GLN A 257 -16.81 19.69 2.88
C GLN A 257 -15.63 19.05 2.15
N ALA A 258 -15.71 18.94 0.82
CA ALA A 258 -14.58 18.42 0.03
C ALA A 258 -13.35 19.32 0.16
N ALA A 259 -13.51 20.64 0.07
CA ALA A 259 -12.42 21.60 0.26
C ALA A 259 -11.77 21.48 1.65
N ALA A 260 -12.58 21.29 2.70
CA ALA A 260 -12.08 21.11 4.06
C ALA A 260 -11.26 19.82 4.19
N SER A 261 -11.70 18.69 3.61
CA SER A 261 -10.94 17.45 3.60
C SER A 261 -9.64 17.60 2.80
N VAL A 262 -9.68 18.26 1.63
CA VAL A 262 -8.46 18.55 0.85
C VAL A 262 -7.49 19.42 1.64
N ALA A 263 -7.97 20.45 2.31
CA ALA A 263 -7.12 21.30 3.17
C ALA A 263 -6.46 20.51 4.32
N ALA A 264 -7.20 19.57 4.92
CA ALA A 264 -6.65 18.67 5.95
C ALA A 264 -5.59 17.71 5.38
N MET A 265 -5.79 17.16 4.17
CA MET A 265 -4.77 16.36 3.46
C MET A 265 -3.52 17.19 3.15
N VAL A 266 -3.68 18.45 2.73
CA VAL A 266 -2.57 19.39 2.49
C VAL A 266 -1.78 19.62 3.78
N ALA A 267 -2.47 19.91 4.88
CA ALA A 267 -1.85 20.14 6.18
C ALA A 267 -1.06 18.92 6.67
N PHE A 268 -1.60 17.70 6.45
CA PHE A 268 -0.92 16.46 6.78
C PHE A 268 0.35 16.23 5.93
N ASN A 269 0.29 16.50 4.62
CA ASN A 269 1.39 16.20 3.71
C ASN A 269 2.49 17.27 3.71
N ARG A 270 2.18 18.52 4.00
CA ARG A 270 3.11 19.64 3.88
C ARG A 270 4.40 19.52 4.70
N PRO A 271 4.39 19.04 5.97
CA PRO A 271 5.61 18.87 6.75
C PRO A 271 6.45 17.66 6.36
N ASN A 272 5.96 16.78 5.46
CA ASN A 272 6.65 15.56 5.12
C ASN A 272 7.86 15.82 4.22
N ALA A 273 9.01 15.27 4.57
CA ALA A 273 10.23 15.34 3.74
C ALA A 273 10.04 14.66 2.38
N LYS A 274 9.16 13.63 2.30
CA LYS A 274 8.77 12.97 1.06
C LYS A 274 7.64 13.77 0.40
N THR A 275 7.98 14.69 -0.47
CA THR A 275 7.02 15.58 -1.14
C THR A 275 6.25 14.91 -2.29
N HIS A 276 6.77 13.83 -2.89
CA HIS A 276 6.17 13.15 -4.04
C HIS A 276 5.78 11.71 -3.73
N SER A 277 4.74 11.23 -4.40
CA SER A 277 4.26 9.85 -4.25
C SER A 277 5.26 8.82 -4.82
N GLY A 278 5.07 7.54 -4.45
CA GLY A 278 5.83 6.44 -5.06
C GLY A 278 5.55 6.32 -6.56
N VAL A 279 4.31 6.56 -6.97
CA VAL A 279 3.85 6.55 -8.36
C VAL A 279 4.58 7.63 -9.17
N TRP A 280 4.67 8.85 -8.65
CA TRP A 280 5.42 9.93 -9.27
C TRP A 280 6.88 9.52 -9.51
N ARG A 281 7.53 8.89 -8.52
CA ARG A 281 8.90 8.40 -8.68
C ARG A 281 9.03 7.31 -9.72
N ASP A 282 8.05 6.43 -9.82
CA ASP A 282 8.04 5.37 -10.83
C ASP A 282 7.94 5.96 -12.24
N LEU A 283 7.11 6.99 -12.46
CA LEU A 283 6.95 7.67 -13.75
C LEU A 283 8.12 8.61 -14.07
N TRP A 284 8.42 9.56 -13.19
CA TRP A 284 9.35 10.66 -13.45
C TRP A 284 10.82 10.27 -13.30
N VAL A 285 11.14 9.45 -12.30
CA VAL A 285 12.53 9.14 -11.93
C VAL A 285 12.96 7.79 -12.47
N ARG A 286 12.17 6.74 -12.21
CA ARG A 286 12.54 5.36 -12.54
C ARG A 286 12.13 4.95 -13.96
N ARG A 287 11.23 5.69 -14.58
CA ARG A 287 10.72 5.43 -15.94
C ARG A 287 10.24 3.99 -16.12
N ARG A 288 9.40 3.52 -15.19
CA ARG A 288 8.88 2.15 -15.17
C ARG A 288 7.37 2.12 -14.98
N ARG A 289 6.77 0.96 -15.25
CA ARG A 289 5.35 0.72 -15.00
C ARG A 289 5.00 0.97 -13.53
N THR A 290 3.85 1.59 -13.33
CA THR A 290 3.26 1.84 -12.02
C THR A 290 2.38 0.66 -11.57
N GLU A 291 1.71 0.81 -10.44
CA GLU A 291 0.73 -0.16 -9.96
C GLU A 291 -0.71 0.27 -10.30
N VAL A 292 -0.91 1.10 -11.34
CA VAL A 292 -2.24 1.66 -11.68
C VAL A 292 -3.27 0.58 -11.96
N ASP A 293 -2.87 -0.50 -12.65
CA ASP A 293 -3.75 -1.61 -13.04
C ASP A 293 -4.31 -2.40 -11.86
N VAL A 294 -3.59 -2.43 -10.75
CA VAL A 294 -3.95 -3.23 -9.57
C VAL A 294 -4.40 -2.39 -8.38
N GLN A 295 -4.09 -1.09 -8.38
CA GLN A 295 -4.54 -0.19 -7.33
C GLN A 295 -5.73 0.67 -7.75
N ILE A 296 -5.75 1.22 -8.95
CA ILE A 296 -6.74 2.23 -9.37
C ILE A 296 -7.74 1.66 -10.39
N ALA A 297 -7.28 0.93 -11.39
CA ALA A 297 -8.17 0.32 -12.39
C ALA A 297 -9.29 -0.55 -11.79
N PRO A 298 -9.08 -1.27 -10.67
CA PRO A 298 -10.16 -2.02 -10.01
C PRO A 298 -11.36 -1.18 -9.62
N ILE A 299 -11.21 0.12 -9.32
CA ILE A 299 -12.34 1.01 -9.01
C ILE A 299 -13.31 1.05 -10.21
N ALA A 300 -12.80 1.34 -11.40
CA ALA A 300 -13.63 1.40 -12.61
C ALA A 300 -14.18 0.01 -13.01
N ALA A 301 -13.38 -1.05 -12.88
CA ALA A 301 -13.79 -2.41 -13.21
C ALA A 301 -14.90 -2.93 -12.27
N ILE A 302 -14.81 -2.66 -10.97
CA ILE A 302 -15.84 -3.01 -10.00
C ILE A 302 -17.07 -2.13 -10.22
N GLY A 303 -16.87 -0.81 -10.44
CA GLY A 303 -17.93 0.13 -10.76
C GLY A 303 -18.79 -0.35 -11.94
N ALA A 304 -18.16 -0.75 -13.04
CA ALA A 304 -18.87 -1.28 -14.20
C ALA A 304 -19.76 -2.49 -13.87
N ARG A 305 -19.25 -3.42 -13.03
CA ARG A 305 -20.04 -4.59 -12.57
C ARG A 305 -21.22 -4.20 -11.68
N ARG A 306 -21.14 -3.06 -11.00
CA ARG A 306 -22.18 -2.52 -10.10
C ARG A 306 -23.05 -1.47 -10.76
N GLY A 307 -22.87 -1.18 -12.06
CA GLY A 307 -23.62 -0.14 -12.77
C GLY A 307 -23.25 1.28 -12.36
N ILE A 308 -22.04 1.48 -11.80
CA ILE A 308 -21.53 2.80 -11.40
C ILE A 308 -20.50 3.25 -12.43
N ALA A 309 -20.77 4.39 -13.07
CA ALA A 309 -19.82 5.00 -13.99
C ALA A 309 -18.63 5.61 -13.23
N CYS A 310 -17.41 5.33 -13.70
CA CYS A 310 -16.16 5.86 -13.15
C CYS A 310 -15.31 6.52 -14.27
N PRO A 311 -15.83 7.57 -14.94
CA PRO A 311 -15.14 8.15 -16.10
C PRO A 311 -13.83 8.82 -15.73
N ALA A 312 -13.73 9.52 -14.59
CA ALA A 312 -12.51 10.17 -14.16
C ALA A 312 -11.41 9.14 -13.84
N THR A 313 -11.78 8.05 -13.16
CA THR A 313 -10.84 6.94 -12.85
C THR A 313 -10.38 6.24 -14.13
N ALA A 314 -11.29 5.94 -15.05
CA ALA A 314 -10.94 5.28 -16.31
C ALA A 314 -9.99 6.14 -17.16
N ARG A 315 -10.26 7.44 -17.24
CA ARG A 315 -9.39 8.40 -17.94
C ARG A 315 -8.02 8.52 -17.25
N LEU A 316 -7.98 8.59 -15.93
CA LEU A 316 -6.74 8.60 -15.15
C LEU A 316 -5.86 7.38 -15.50
N VAL A 317 -6.45 6.17 -15.49
CA VAL A 317 -5.73 4.93 -15.84
C VAL A 317 -5.17 5.01 -17.26
N ALA A 318 -5.96 5.45 -18.23
CA ALA A 318 -5.50 5.59 -19.61
C ALA A 318 -4.32 6.58 -19.72
N MET A 319 -4.41 7.75 -19.07
CA MET A 319 -3.35 8.76 -19.12
C MET A 319 -2.06 8.27 -18.42
N ILE A 320 -2.16 7.49 -17.35
CA ILE A 320 -0.99 6.85 -16.72
C ILE A 320 -0.33 5.87 -17.70
N HIS A 321 -1.10 5.03 -18.40
CA HIS A 321 -0.56 4.11 -19.41
C HIS A 321 0.12 4.87 -20.57
N GLU A 322 -0.44 5.99 -21.01
CA GLU A 322 0.19 6.82 -22.05
C GLU A 322 1.53 7.40 -21.56
N CYS A 323 1.62 7.83 -20.29
CA CYS A 323 2.87 8.27 -19.67
C CYS A 323 3.90 7.13 -19.58
N GLU A 324 3.47 5.93 -19.16
CA GLU A 324 4.31 4.73 -19.08
C GLU A 324 4.86 4.31 -20.47
N ALA A 325 4.02 4.44 -21.51
CA ALA A 325 4.40 4.17 -22.89
C ALA A 325 5.25 5.28 -23.53
N GLY A 326 5.39 6.44 -22.86
CA GLY A 326 6.10 7.62 -23.39
C GLY A 326 5.35 8.34 -24.51
N THR A 327 4.07 8.04 -24.73
CA THR A 327 3.23 8.70 -25.75
C THR A 327 2.60 9.99 -25.25
N ARG A 328 2.56 10.19 -23.92
CA ARG A 328 2.12 11.41 -23.26
C ARG A 328 3.28 12.03 -22.49
N PRO A 329 3.63 13.32 -22.75
CA PRO A 329 4.58 14.03 -21.92
C PRO A 329 4.02 14.28 -20.52
N MET A 330 4.86 14.16 -19.51
CA MET A 330 4.48 14.44 -18.12
C MET A 330 4.47 15.95 -17.89
N SER A 331 3.34 16.49 -17.46
CA SER A 331 3.11 17.93 -17.33
C SER A 331 1.91 18.21 -16.45
N ASP A 332 1.91 19.37 -15.78
CA ASP A 332 0.74 19.88 -15.03
C ASP A 332 -0.50 20.09 -15.94
N ALA A 333 -0.33 20.25 -17.27
CA ALA A 333 -1.43 20.33 -18.21
C ALA A 333 -2.29 19.05 -18.22
N ASN A 334 -1.70 17.88 -17.90
CA ASN A 334 -2.43 16.62 -17.81
C ASN A 334 -3.54 16.65 -16.75
N LEU A 335 -3.34 17.40 -15.66
CA LEU A 335 -4.37 17.52 -14.60
C LEU A 335 -5.58 18.34 -15.10
N THR A 336 -5.35 19.38 -15.89
CA THR A 336 -6.42 20.16 -16.51
C THR A 336 -7.16 19.33 -17.56
N GLU A 337 -6.42 18.58 -18.37
CA GLU A 337 -7.01 17.68 -19.35
C GLU A 337 -7.84 16.56 -18.70
N LEU A 338 -7.36 16.00 -17.58
CA LEU A 338 -8.09 14.95 -16.82
C LEU A 338 -9.44 15.46 -16.29
N MET A 339 -9.58 16.75 -16.00
CA MET A 339 -10.85 17.37 -15.60
C MET A 339 -11.84 17.60 -16.75
N ALA A 340 -11.39 17.62 -18.00
CA ALA A 340 -12.27 17.87 -19.12
C ALA A 340 -13.30 16.73 -19.24
N PRO A 341 -14.56 17.03 -19.59
CA PRO A 341 -15.64 16.06 -19.71
C PRO A 341 -15.38 15.00 -20.80
#